data_621108b7d205c0c5f14a1def2aeff903
#
_entry.id   621108b7d205c0c5f14a1def2aeff903
#
_cell.length_a   1.000
_cell.length_b   1.000
_cell.length_c   1.000
_cell.angle_alpha   90.00
_cell.angle_beta   90.00
_cell.angle_gamma   90.00
#
_symmetry.space_group_name_H-M   'P 1'
#
loop_
_entity.id
_entity.type
_entity.pdbx_description
1 polymer ?
#
loop_
_entity_poly.entity_id
_entity_poly.type
_entity_poly.pdbx_seq_one_letter_code
_entity_poly.pdbx_strand_id
1 'polypeptide(L)'
;MPNLQRAKTLLAKDGVDFVIVSSPPNLSYFTQIEAGIRGVVGWWNMPKMLLFPVSRDLTPTLIVTIMDEWNILREKSNLFEPVFYGGFILKFGDKKNEEIKTLERTYQRCLADRKDAFGRLDEFIRSWNSESLTVGFESHHFPTEALDLLRKRHPSVSFKQVDGTLSLIRTIKTEAEIGTIRQSAAINIRGLRAVLEEIKPGVKEDVLAQAYLREITARHARPCHVMVNAGPKSAALLPAYERSYRIKKGDTVRIDVGCEFKGYCSDVSRTVSVGRVSEEKRRIIRATTRGYVEAEKMLRPGLPIRDLYRFAVSTVRSAGLPDFERSNVGHGLGVEVEELPELTAQASETLERNMVINVETSYYSFGIGGFSCEETVRITENSYDLLTRLERVIEL
;
A
#
# COMPACT_ATOMS: atom_id res chain seq x y z
N MET A 1 13.17 -5.18 5.83
CA MET A 1 12.64 -5.99 6.95
C MET A 1 11.67 -5.11 7.73
N PRO A 2 10.51 -5.63 8.17
CA PRO A 2 9.49 -4.85 8.88
C PRO A 2 10.00 -4.34 10.23
N ASN A 3 9.37 -3.30 10.76
CA ASN A 3 9.75 -2.72 12.05
C ASN A 3 9.16 -3.52 13.23
N LEU A 4 9.65 -4.76 13.43
CA LEU A 4 9.12 -5.68 14.45
C LEU A 4 9.30 -5.15 15.87
N GLN A 5 10.37 -4.40 16.15
CA GLN A 5 10.58 -3.82 17.48
C GLN A 5 9.51 -2.76 17.79
N ARG A 6 9.20 -1.89 16.83
CA ARG A 6 8.10 -0.93 16.95
C ARG A 6 6.75 -1.64 17.11
N ALA A 7 6.54 -2.73 16.36
CA ALA A 7 5.32 -3.53 16.48
C ALA A 7 5.13 -4.07 17.90
N LYS A 8 6.12 -4.76 18.45
CA LYS A 8 6.07 -5.25 19.84
C LYS A 8 5.82 -4.11 20.84
N THR A 9 6.50 -2.96 20.67
CA THR A 9 6.36 -1.81 21.59
C THR A 9 4.96 -1.21 21.57
N LEU A 10 4.36 -1.01 20.40
CA LEU A 10 3.04 -0.39 20.27
C LEU A 10 1.93 -1.36 20.71
N LEU A 11 1.98 -2.60 20.30
CA LEU A 11 1.00 -3.63 20.64
C LEU A 11 1.05 -3.97 22.14
N ALA A 12 2.22 -3.92 22.79
CA ALA A 12 2.33 -4.08 24.24
C ALA A 12 1.58 -2.99 25.01
N LYS A 13 1.54 -1.74 24.49
CA LYS A 13 0.73 -0.66 25.09
C LYS A 13 -0.76 -0.94 24.99
N ASP A 14 -1.19 -1.71 24.00
CA ASP A 14 -2.57 -2.17 23.89
C ASP A 14 -2.92 -3.27 24.89
N GLY A 15 -1.94 -3.86 25.56
CA GLY A 15 -2.13 -4.93 26.54
C GLY A 15 -2.56 -6.25 25.90
N VAL A 16 -2.16 -6.50 24.66
CA VAL A 16 -2.45 -7.76 23.96
C VAL A 16 -1.30 -8.75 24.08
N ASP A 17 -1.61 -10.03 24.20
CA ASP A 17 -0.61 -11.11 24.31
C ASP A 17 -0.09 -11.54 22.95
N PHE A 18 -0.97 -11.63 21.97
CA PHE A 18 -0.64 -11.82 20.58
C PHE A 18 -1.69 -11.18 19.68
N VAL A 19 -1.38 -11.03 18.40
CA VAL A 19 -2.29 -10.44 17.40
C VAL A 19 -2.56 -11.42 16.27
N ILE A 20 -3.84 -11.55 15.88
CA ILE A 20 -4.26 -12.21 14.65
C ILE A 20 -4.19 -11.18 13.52
N VAL A 21 -3.14 -11.23 12.73
CA VAL A 21 -2.97 -10.43 11.52
C VAL A 21 -3.60 -11.18 10.36
N SER A 22 -4.57 -10.57 9.68
CA SER A 22 -5.39 -11.22 8.65
C SER A 22 -5.53 -10.42 7.35
N SER A 23 -5.31 -9.10 7.40
CA SER A 23 -5.38 -8.29 6.19
C SER A 23 -4.19 -8.54 5.26
N PRO A 24 -4.39 -8.55 3.92
CA PRO A 24 -3.31 -8.74 2.97
C PRO A 24 -2.14 -7.76 3.12
N PRO A 25 -2.37 -6.45 3.36
CA PRO A 25 -1.27 -5.51 3.59
C PRO A 25 -0.42 -5.86 4.82
N ASN A 26 -1.08 -6.11 5.96
CA ASN A 26 -0.37 -6.44 7.18
C ASN A 26 0.30 -7.81 7.12
N LEU A 27 -0.34 -8.82 6.51
CA LEU A 27 0.31 -10.11 6.24
C LEU A 27 1.58 -9.92 5.40
N SER A 28 1.50 -9.16 4.30
CA SER A 28 2.66 -8.83 3.46
C SER A 28 3.75 -8.11 4.26
N TYR A 29 3.37 -7.14 5.10
CA TYR A 29 4.29 -6.39 5.94
C TYR A 29 5.06 -7.29 6.90
N PHE A 30 4.36 -8.10 7.69
CA PHE A 30 4.99 -8.92 8.74
C PHE A 30 5.73 -10.15 8.21
N THR A 31 5.26 -10.75 7.10
CA THR A 31 5.86 -11.96 6.54
C THR A 31 6.89 -11.70 5.46
N GLN A 32 6.84 -10.53 4.81
CA GLN A 32 7.65 -10.19 3.63
C GLN A 32 7.46 -11.15 2.44
N ILE A 33 6.33 -11.87 2.39
CA ILE A 33 5.99 -12.75 1.28
C ILE A 33 5.13 -12.00 0.28
N GLU A 34 5.63 -11.83 -0.94
CA GLU A 34 4.96 -11.06 -1.98
C GLU A 34 3.85 -11.83 -2.71
N ALA A 35 4.17 -13.03 -3.16
CA ALA A 35 3.38 -13.70 -4.19
C ALA A 35 2.18 -14.50 -3.67
N GLY A 36 2.31 -15.20 -2.55
CA GLY A 36 1.29 -16.13 -2.06
C GLY A 36 0.20 -15.47 -1.22
N ILE A 37 0.51 -14.38 -0.54
CA ILE A 37 -0.40 -13.77 0.44
C ILE A 37 -1.40 -12.84 -0.25
N ARG A 38 -0.96 -12.09 -1.28
CA ARG A 38 -1.84 -11.20 -2.06
C ARG A 38 -2.45 -11.88 -3.29
N GLY A 39 -1.88 -12.98 -3.78
CA GLY A 39 -2.09 -13.47 -5.13
C GLY A 39 -3.28 -14.41 -5.35
N VAL A 40 -3.86 -15.03 -4.33
CA VAL A 40 -5.03 -15.91 -4.51
C VAL A 40 -6.29 -15.12 -4.18
N VAL A 41 -6.63 -14.25 -5.10
CA VAL A 41 -7.87 -13.47 -5.08
C VAL A 41 -9.05 -14.43 -5.23
N GLY A 42 -10.06 -14.28 -4.37
CA GLY A 42 -11.39 -14.88 -4.57
C GLY A 42 -11.64 -16.22 -3.89
N TRP A 43 -10.72 -16.76 -3.15
CA TRP A 43 -10.94 -17.97 -2.35
C TRP A 43 -11.32 -17.59 -0.92
N TRP A 44 -12.52 -17.05 -0.76
CA TRP A 44 -13.09 -16.61 0.52
C TRP A 44 -13.08 -17.68 1.61
N ASN A 45 -12.94 -18.95 1.23
CA ASN A 45 -12.94 -20.08 2.15
C ASN A 45 -11.54 -20.52 2.60
N MET A 46 -10.49 -19.76 2.27
CA MET A 46 -9.11 -20.11 2.62
C MET A 46 -8.38 -18.95 3.32
N PRO A 47 -8.79 -18.59 4.55
CA PRO A 47 -8.20 -17.49 5.28
C PRO A 47 -6.73 -17.74 5.60
N LYS A 48 -5.92 -16.69 5.54
CA LYS A 48 -4.52 -16.68 5.98
C LYS A 48 -4.41 -15.80 7.21
N MET A 49 -3.65 -16.25 8.19
CA MET A 49 -3.50 -15.51 9.44
C MET A 49 -2.07 -15.65 9.95
N LEU A 50 -1.47 -14.53 10.34
CA LEU A 50 -0.23 -14.55 11.12
C LEU A 50 -0.58 -14.31 12.59
N LEU A 51 -0.17 -15.21 13.45
CA LEU A 51 -0.27 -15.07 14.90
C LEU A 51 1.03 -14.48 15.40
N PHE A 52 0.99 -13.16 15.67
CA PHE A 52 2.17 -12.39 16.05
C PHE A 52 2.25 -12.24 17.57
N PRO A 53 3.20 -12.94 18.25
CA PRO A 53 3.36 -12.86 19.70
C PRO A 53 3.87 -11.49 20.14
N VAL A 54 3.30 -10.94 21.22
CA VAL A 54 3.65 -9.65 21.81
C VAL A 54 4.26 -9.84 23.20
N SER A 55 3.55 -10.54 24.12
CA SER A 55 3.96 -10.71 25.52
C SER A 55 5.01 -11.81 25.72
N ARG A 56 5.22 -12.66 24.73
CA ARG A 56 6.21 -13.75 24.76
C ARG A 56 7.20 -13.62 23.63
N ASP A 57 8.45 -14.04 23.85
CA ASP A 57 9.46 -14.12 22.81
C ASP A 57 9.37 -15.43 22.06
N LEU A 58 8.36 -15.54 21.20
CA LEU A 58 8.08 -16.68 20.35
C LEU A 58 8.17 -16.26 18.88
N THR A 59 8.52 -17.21 18.01
CA THR A 59 8.42 -17.01 16.57
C THR A 59 6.96 -16.90 16.17
N PRO A 60 6.58 -15.90 15.33
CA PRO A 60 5.24 -15.80 14.79
C PRO A 60 4.82 -17.06 14.04
N THR A 61 3.54 -17.44 14.12
CA THR A 61 2.99 -18.60 13.43
C THR A 61 2.12 -18.17 12.26
N LEU A 62 2.44 -18.60 11.04
CA LEU A 62 1.66 -18.30 9.83
C LEU A 62 0.74 -19.47 9.49
N ILE A 63 -0.56 -19.30 9.70
CA ILE A 63 -1.59 -20.26 9.30
C ILE A 63 -1.95 -20.01 7.84
N VAL A 64 -1.69 -21.00 6.98
CA VAL A 64 -1.92 -20.92 5.53
C VAL A 64 -2.47 -22.22 4.97
N THR A 65 -3.12 -22.13 3.81
CA THR A 65 -3.58 -23.34 3.12
C THR A 65 -2.41 -24.17 2.59
N ILE A 66 -2.60 -25.48 2.52
CA ILE A 66 -1.64 -26.43 1.90
C ILE A 66 -1.32 -26.06 0.44
N MET A 67 -2.17 -25.32 -0.24
CA MET A 67 -1.92 -24.86 -1.61
C MET A 67 -0.79 -23.82 -1.70
N ASP A 68 -0.51 -23.11 -0.61
CA ASP A 68 0.58 -22.13 -0.55
C ASP A 68 1.92 -22.75 -0.13
N GLU A 69 1.94 -24.04 0.26
CA GLU A 69 3.11 -24.71 0.85
C GLU A 69 4.37 -24.56 -0.02
N TRP A 70 4.25 -24.80 -1.33
CA TRP A 70 5.37 -24.70 -2.25
C TRP A 70 6.03 -23.33 -2.25
N ASN A 71 5.23 -22.27 -2.25
CA ASN A 71 5.73 -20.90 -2.22
C ASN A 71 6.37 -20.57 -0.86
N ILE A 72 5.69 -20.94 0.22
CA ILE A 72 6.14 -20.69 1.60
C ILE A 72 7.47 -21.39 1.91
N LEU A 73 7.59 -22.66 1.56
CA LEU A 73 8.82 -23.43 1.83
C LEU A 73 10.02 -22.96 1.00
N ARG A 74 9.79 -22.43 -0.21
CA ARG A 74 10.85 -21.86 -1.05
C ARG A 74 11.39 -20.53 -0.53
N GLU A 75 10.55 -19.70 0.09
CA GLU A 75 10.96 -18.39 0.63
C GLU A 75 11.97 -18.53 1.79
N LYS A 76 12.02 -19.68 2.48
CA LYS A 76 12.93 -19.97 3.61
C LYS A 76 13.00 -18.82 4.61
N SER A 77 11.85 -18.19 4.89
CA SER A 77 11.77 -17.08 5.83
C SER A 77 11.98 -17.56 7.26
N ASN A 78 12.75 -16.79 8.04
CA ASN A 78 12.89 -16.97 9.49
C ASN A 78 12.00 -16.01 10.29
N LEU A 79 11.10 -15.30 9.63
CA LEU A 79 10.18 -14.36 10.29
C LEU A 79 8.97 -15.04 10.92
N PHE A 80 8.68 -16.30 10.54
CA PHE A 80 7.54 -17.07 11.02
C PHE A 80 7.73 -18.57 10.82
N GLU A 81 6.94 -19.35 11.57
CA GLU A 81 6.78 -20.80 11.35
C GLU A 81 5.45 -21.07 10.64
N PRO A 82 5.46 -21.79 9.49
CA PRO A 82 4.22 -22.06 8.77
C PRO A 82 3.46 -23.24 9.40
N VAL A 83 2.16 -23.08 9.56
CA VAL A 83 1.20 -24.14 9.92
C VAL A 83 0.19 -24.28 8.80
N PHE A 84 0.17 -25.43 8.17
CA PHE A 84 -0.69 -25.69 7.02
C PHE A 84 -2.02 -26.30 7.42
N TYR A 85 -3.07 -25.98 6.65
CA TYR A 85 -4.40 -26.54 6.81
C TYR A 85 -5.06 -26.86 5.46
N GLY A 86 -6.19 -27.57 5.54
CA GLY A 86 -7.02 -27.90 4.39
C GLY A 86 -6.49 -29.09 3.61
N GLY A 87 -7.13 -29.37 2.46
CA GLY A 87 -6.75 -30.44 1.57
C GLY A 87 -7.11 -30.09 0.13
N PHE A 88 -6.31 -30.55 -0.78
CA PHE A 88 -6.52 -30.46 -2.22
C PHE A 88 -6.11 -31.79 -2.82
N ILE A 89 -6.65 -32.20 -3.96
CA ILE A 89 -6.25 -33.48 -4.57
C ILE A 89 -4.93 -33.30 -5.30
N LEU A 90 -3.83 -33.68 -4.64
CA LEU A 90 -2.49 -33.72 -5.21
C LEU A 90 -2.05 -35.17 -5.43
N LYS A 91 -1.35 -35.41 -6.52
CA LYS A 91 -0.69 -36.68 -6.80
C LYS A 91 0.82 -36.45 -6.83
N PHE A 92 1.55 -37.35 -6.19
CA PHE A 92 3.01 -37.33 -6.13
C PHE A 92 3.57 -38.45 -6.99
N GLY A 93 4.45 -38.14 -7.92
CA GLY A 93 5.10 -39.13 -8.77
C GLY A 93 6.14 -39.98 -8.00
N ASP A 94 6.65 -41.05 -8.63
CA ASP A 94 7.61 -41.96 -7.99
C ASP A 94 9.00 -41.34 -7.79
N LYS A 95 9.43 -40.47 -8.72
CA LYS A 95 10.73 -39.78 -8.62
C LYS A 95 10.58 -38.51 -7.80
N LYS A 96 11.05 -38.52 -6.56
CA LYS A 96 10.92 -37.39 -5.61
C LYS A 96 12.29 -37.00 -5.07
N ASN A 97 12.60 -35.71 -5.20
CA ASN A 97 13.68 -35.08 -4.44
C ASN A 97 13.22 -34.80 -2.98
N GLU A 98 14.11 -34.29 -2.13
CA GLU A 98 13.79 -34.05 -0.71
C GLU A 98 12.72 -32.93 -0.54
N GLU A 99 12.66 -31.96 -1.43
CA GLU A 99 11.62 -30.93 -1.40
C GLU A 99 10.23 -31.53 -1.64
N ILE A 100 10.09 -32.37 -2.67
CA ILE A 100 8.83 -33.06 -3.00
C ILE A 100 8.42 -34.04 -1.88
N LYS A 101 9.37 -34.72 -1.25
CA LYS A 101 9.09 -35.59 -0.10
C LYS A 101 8.60 -34.81 1.12
N THR A 102 9.15 -33.63 1.34
CA THR A 102 8.72 -32.73 2.41
C THR A 102 7.29 -32.22 2.15
N LEU A 103 7.01 -31.76 0.94
CA LEU A 103 5.68 -31.35 0.50
C LEU A 103 4.66 -32.47 0.70
N GLU A 104 4.99 -33.69 0.26
CA GLU A 104 4.10 -34.85 0.42
C GLU A 104 3.82 -35.19 1.90
N ARG A 105 4.85 -35.17 2.76
CA ARG A 105 4.67 -35.42 4.20
C ARG A 105 3.74 -34.37 4.84
N THR A 106 3.92 -33.08 4.51
CA THR A 106 3.06 -32.01 5.01
C THR A 106 1.63 -32.17 4.51
N TYR A 107 1.49 -32.47 3.22
CA TYR A 107 0.18 -32.74 2.59
C TYR A 107 -0.56 -33.90 3.27
N GLN A 108 0.10 -35.04 3.47
CA GLN A 108 -0.50 -36.21 4.15
C GLN A 108 -0.92 -35.89 5.59
N ARG A 109 -0.14 -35.08 6.31
CA ARG A 109 -0.49 -34.60 7.65
C ARG A 109 -1.75 -33.74 7.63
N CYS A 110 -1.85 -32.77 6.70
CA CYS A 110 -3.04 -31.92 6.57
C CYS A 110 -4.30 -32.73 6.25
N LEU A 111 -4.19 -33.74 5.37
CA LEU A 111 -5.31 -34.64 5.06
C LEU A 111 -5.76 -35.47 6.26
N ALA A 112 -4.82 -35.96 7.05
CA ALA A 112 -5.12 -36.76 8.24
C ALA A 112 -5.81 -35.91 9.32
N ASP A 113 -5.34 -34.69 9.55
CA ASP A 113 -5.85 -33.80 10.60
C ASP A 113 -7.23 -33.20 10.28
N ARG A 114 -7.56 -33.02 9.01
CA ARG A 114 -8.84 -32.46 8.49
C ARG A 114 -9.24 -31.12 9.13
N LYS A 115 -8.26 -30.32 9.59
CA LYS A 115 -8.53 -29.04 10.21
C LYS A 115 -8.58 -27.92 9.17
N ASP A 116 -9.46 -26.97 9.44
CA ASP A 116 -9.49 -25.67 8.74
C ASP A 116 -8.60 -24.64 9.45
N ALA A 117 -8.55 -23.44 8.92
CA ALA A 117 -7.76 -22.35 9.48
C ALA A 117 -8.18 -21.98 10.91
N PHE A 118 -9.48 -22.01 11.20
CA PHE A 118 -10.00 -21.68 12.54
C PHE A 118 -9.76 -22.79 13.54
N GLY A 119 -9.74 -24.04 13.10
CA GLY A 119 -9.28 -25.18 13.92
C GLY A 119 -7.82 -25.06 14.31
N ARG A 120 -6.95 -24.57 13.41
CA ARG A 120 -5.54 -24.29 13.73
C ARG A 120 -5.40 -23.10 14.69
N LEU A 121 -6.19 -22.05 14.49
CA LEU A 121 -6.23 -20.92 15.42
C LEU A 121 -6.72 -21.32 16.81
N ASP A 122 -7.76 -22.16 16.91
CA ASP A 122 -8.27 -22.71 18.15
C ASP A 122 -7.19 -23.50 18.92
N GLU A 123 -6.43 -24.34 18.23
CA GLU A 123 -5.26 -25.04 18.81
C GLU A 123 -4.21 -24.08 19.35
N PHE A 124 -3.87 -23.05 18.59
CA PHE A 124 -2.90 -22.06 19.01
C PHE A 124 -3.36 -21.32 20.29
N ILE A 125 -4.62 -20.88 20.33
CA ILE A 125 -5.17 -20.21 21.51
C ILE A 125 -5.09 -21.12 22.74
N ARG A 126 -5.46 -22.41 22.62
CA ARG A 126 -5.34 -23.37 23.70
C ARG A 126 -3.90 -23.62 24.16
N SER A 127 -2.96 -23.64 23.22
CA SER A 127 -1.53 -23.84 23.52
C SER A 127 -0.91 -22.68 24.29
N TRP A 128 -1.54 -21.50 24.27
CA TRP A 128 -1.05 -20.33 24.99
C TRP A 128 -1.07 -20.53 26.52
N ASN A 129 -2.01 -21.34 27.01
CA ASN A 129 -2.11 -21.78 28.42
C ASN A 129 -1.96 -20.61 29.42
N SER A 130 -2.84 -19.61 29.33
CA SER A 130 -2.91 -18.44 30.20
C SER A 130 -4.28 -18.34 30.85
N GLU A 131 -4.32 -17.99 32.14
CA GLU A 131 -5.59 -17.77 32.87
C GLU A 131 -6.33 -16.53 32.36
N SER A 132 -5.59 -15.52 31.90
CA SER A 132 -6.12 -14.33 31.25
C SER A 132 -5.35 -14.07 29.96
N LEU A 133 -6.02 -14.21 28.83
CA LEU A 133 -5.43 -14.00 27.51
C LEU A 133 -6.15 -12.88 26.79
N THR A 134 -5.39 -11.91 26.28
CA THR A 134 -5.94 -10.84 25.43
C THR A 134 -5.39 -10.98 24.02
N VAL A 135 -6.28 -11.21 23.05
CA VAL A 135 -5.96 -11.42 21.64
C VAL A 135 -6.33 -10.17 20.83
N GLY A 136 -5.34 -9.58 20.19
CA GLY A 136 -5.56 -8.52 19.20
C GLY A 136 -6.07 -9.07 17.87
N PHE A 137 -6.93 -8.35 17.16
CA PHE A 137 -7.39 -8.75 15.83
C PHE A 137 -7.72 -7.53 14.95
N GLU A 138 -7.75 -7.75 13.65
CA GLU A 138 -8.13 -6.74 12.64
C GLU A 138 -9.63 -6.83 12.38
N SER A 139 -10.39 -5.83 12.85
CA SER A 139 -11.86 -5.85 12.79
C SER A 139 -12.43 -5.78 11.37
N HIS A 140 -11.71 -5.15 10.44
CA HIS A 140 -12.15 -5.02 9.05
C HIS A 140 -11.88 -6.26 8.19
N HIS A 141 -11.04 -7.18 8.66
CA HIS A 141 -10.62 -8.35 7.88
C HIS A 141 -10.90 -9.69 8.58
N PHE A 142 -11.07 -9.68 9.89
CA PHE A 142 -11.38 -10.91 10.62
C PHE A 142 -12.91 -11.14 10.63
N PRO A 143 -13.42 -12.30 10.15
CA PRO A 143 -14.86 -12.54 10.04
C PRO A 143 -15.57 -12.49 11.39
N THR A 144 -16.68 -11.76 11.48
CA THR A 144 -17.45 -11.60 12.71
C THR A 144 -17.96 -12.92 13.25
N GLU A 145 -18.43 -13.81 12.37
CA GLU A 145 -18.94 -15.13 12.75
C GLU A 145 -17.84 -16.01 13.36
N ALA A 146 -16.60 -15.89 12.85
CA ALA A 146 -15.45 -16.59 13.40
C ALA A 146 -15.07 -16.03 14.79
N LEU A 147 -15.13 -14.71 14.95
CA LEU A 147 -14.87 -14.07 16.23
C LEU A 147 -15.89 -14.50 17.30
N ASP A 148 -17.16 -14.54 16.94
CA ASP A 148 -18.23 -14.98 17.85
C ASP A 148 -18.11 -16.44 18.23
N LEU A 149 -17.66 -17.29 17.30
CA LEU A 149 -17.36 -18.70 17.59
C LEU A 149 -16.18 -18.83 18.55
N LEU A 150 -15.11 -18.05 18.35
CA LEU A 150 -13.95 -18.04 19.25
C LEU A 150 -14.33 -17.56 20.65
N ARG A 151 -15.11 -16.51 20.78
CA ARG A 151 -15.64 -16.02 22.07
C ARG A 151 -16.44 -17.07 22.83
N LYS A 152 -17.28 -17.84 22.12
CA LYS A 152 -18.04 -18.96 22.72
C LYS A 152 -17.15 -20.12 23.16
N ARG A 153 -16.11 -20.42 22.40
CA ARG A 153 -15.17 -21.54 22.70
C ARG A 153 -14.14 -21.18 23.79
N HIS A 154 -13.81 -19.89 23.91
CA HIS A 154 -12.80 -19.34 24.81
C HIS A 154 -13.37 -18.19 25.67
N PRO A 155 -14.30 -18.47 26.59
CA PRO A 155 -14.99 -17.43 27.36
C PRO A 155 -14.08 -16.61 28.30
N SER A 156 -12.89 -17.14 28.62
CA SER A 156 -11.85 -16.45 29.42
C SER A 156 -10.90 -15.58 28.57
N VAL A 157 -11.01 -15.62 27.23
CA VAL A 157 -10.17 -14.86 26.32
C VAL A 157 -10.85 -13.53 25.98
N SER A 158 -10.12 -12.43 26.15
CA SER A 158 -10.53 -11.11 25.70
C SER A 158 -10.05 -10.86 24.26
N PHE A 159 -10.92 -10.29 23.43
CA PHE A 159 -10.59 -9.93 22.04
C PHE A 159 -10.64 -8.42 21.86
N LYS A 160 -9.51 -7.81 21.44
CA LYS A 160 -9.33 -6.37 21.29
C LYS A 160 -9.03 -6.01 19.84
N GLN A 161 -9.71 -4.98 19.31
CA GLN A 161 -9.40 -4.42 17.99
C GLN A 161 -8.08 -3.64 18.03
N VAL A 162 -7.19 -3.88 17.05
CA VAL A 162 -5.86 -3.26 16.96
C VAL A 162 -5.55 -2.67 15.59
N ASP A 163 -6.56 -2.44 14.76
CA ASP A 163 -6.42 -1.91 13.39
C ASP A 163 -5.60 -0.62 13.36
N GLY A 164 -5.93 0.34 14.23
CA GLY A 164 -5.21 1.62 14.33
C GLY A 164 -3.74 1.44 14.73
N THR A 165 -3.45 0.54 15.67
CA THR A 165 -2.08 0.25 16.10
C THR A 165 -1.27 -0.40 14.98
N LEU A 166 -1.84 -1.32 14.22
CA LEU A 166 -1.18 -1.93 13.07
C LEU A 166 -0.87 -0.88 11.98
N SER A 167 -1.78 0.04 11.72
CA SER A 167 -1.53 1.17 10.82
C SER A 167 -0.41 2.07 11.33
N LEU A 168 -0.39 2.41 12.63
CA LEU A 168 0.68 3.22 13.25
C LEU A 168 2.05 2.55 13.22
N ILE A 169 2.13 1.23 13.29
CA ILE A 169 3.40 0.49 13.16
C ILE A 169 4.07 0.83 11.82
N ARG A 170 3.29 0.87 10.74
CA ARG A 170 3.78 1.07 9.38
C ARG A 170 4.14 2.52 9.05
N THR A 171 3.76 3.51 9.88
CA THR A 171 4.08 4.92 9.60
C THR A 171 5.57 5.20 9.55
N ILE A 172 6.37 4.56 10.42
CA ILE A 172 7.83 4.76 10.48
C ILE A 172 8.54 3.58 9.83
N LYS A 173 9.13 3.85 8.68
CA LYS A 173 9.81 2.85 7.84
C LYS A 173 11.23 2.57 8.35
N THR A 174 11.66 1.32 8.24
CA THR A 174 13.08 0.96 8.39
C THR A 174 13.88 1.40 7.16
N GLU A 175 15.19 1.47 7.25
CA GLU A 175 16.05 1.78 6.09
C GLU A 175 15.92 0.74 4.97
N ALA A 176 15.66 -0.53 5.31
CA ALA A 176 15.42 -1.59 4.32
C ALA A 176 14.11 -1.36 3.55
N GLU A 177 13.02 -0.98 4.25
CA GLU A 177 11.75 -0.61 3.62
C GLU A 177 11.92 0.59 2.70
N ILE A 178 12.59 1.65 3.17
CA ILE A 178 12.89 2.84 2.37
C ILE A 178 13.70 2.48 1.12
N GLY A 179 14.67 1.56 1.25
CA GLY A 179 15.43 1.05 0.12
C GLY A 179 14.56 0.38 -0.95
N THR A 180 13.54 -0.38 -0.53
CA THR A 180 12.58 -1.02 -1.45
C THR A 180 11.62 -0.01 -2.08
N ILE A 181 11.08 0.93 -1.28
CA ILE A 181 10.24 2.02 -1.79
C ILE A 181 10.99 2.86 -2.83
N ARG A 182 12.28 3.12 -2.60
CA ARG A 182 13.14 3.85 -3.57
C ARG A 182 13.29 3.10 -4.90
N GLN A 183 13.35 1.77 -4.87
CA GLN A 183 13.36 0.95 -6.10
C GLN A 183 12.00 1.01 -6.80
N SER A 184 10.89 0.89 -6.05
CA SER A 184 9.53 1.06 -6.59
C SER A 184 9.37 2.44 -7.25
N ALA A 185 9.78 3.51 -6.56
CA ALA A 185 9.74 4.88 -7.08
C ALA A 185 10.55 5.04 -8.39
N ALA A 186 11.73 4.44 -8.46
CA ALA A 186 12.55 4.47 -9.68
C ALA A 186 11.88 3.76 -10.87
N ILE A 187 11.19 2.64 -10.61
CA ILE A 187 10.41 1.92 -11.64
C ILE A 187 9.20 2.77 -12.07
N ASN A 188 8.49 3.37 -11.11
CA ASN A 188 7.33 4.22 -11.38
C ASN A 188 7.69 5.42 -12.26
N ILE A 189 8.79 6.13 -11.96
CA ILE A 189 9.29 7.24 -12.79
C ILE A 189 9.65 6.77 -14.22
N ARG A 190 10.18 5.56 -14.41
CA ARG A 190 10.40 5.02 -15.76
C ARG A 190 9.09 4.76 -16.48
N GLY A 191 8.09 4.20 -15.78
CA GLY A 191 6.74 4.03 -16.31
C GLY A 191 6.12 5.35 -16.74
N LEU A 192 6.22 6.39 -15.92
CA LEU A 192 5.70 7.71 -16.24
C LEU A 192 6.43 8.32 -17.45
N ARG A 193 7.76 8.17 -17.56
CA ARG A 193 8.53 8.62 -18.73
C ARG A 193 8.09 7.94 -20.01
N ALA A 194 7.81 6.63 -19.97
CA ALA A 194 7.26 5.92 -21.13
C ALA A 194 5.89 6.46 -21.57
N VAL A 195 5.06 6.94 -20.63
CA VAL A 195 3.83 7.66 -20.96
C VAL A 195 4.14 8.98 -21.67
N LEU A 196 5.10 9.76 -21.16
CA LEU A 196 5.46 11.07 -21.73
C LEU A 196 5.94 10.96 -23.19
N GLU A 197 6.70 9.92 -23.52
CA GLU A 197 7.22 9.67 -24.87
C GLU A 197 6.10 9.39 -25.90
N GLU A 198 4.96 8.87 -25.45
CA GLU A 198 3.81 8.56 -26.32
C GLU A 198 2.82 9.71 -26.44
N ILE A 199 2.90 10.76 -25.62
CA ILE A 199 1.92 11.87 -25.65
C ILE A 199 2.12 12.72 -26.89
N LYS A 200 1.11 12.69 -27.80
CA LYS A 200 1.00 13.55 -28.96
C LYS A 200 -0.44 13.63 -29.44
N PRO A 201 -0.82 14.69 -30.18
CA PRO A 201 -2.15 14.79 -30.75
C PRO A 201 -2.51 13.56 -31.60
N GLY A 202 -3.74 13.05 -31.43
CA GLY A 202 -4.28 11.87 -32.12
C GLY A 202 -4.08 10.54 -31.38
N VAL A 203 -3.17 10.45 -30.40
CA VAL A 203 -2.98 9.25 -29.58
C VAL A 203 -4.16 9.09 -28.63
N LYS A 204 -4.52 7.85 -28.32
CA LYS A 204 -5.59 7.51 -27.39
C LYS A 204 -5.04 7.33 -25.98
N GLU A 205 -5.87 7.58 -24.97
CA GLU A 205 -5.51 7.40 -23.55
C GLU A 205 -5.07 5.98 -23.22
N ASP A 206 -5.72 4.95 -23.81
CA ASP A 206 -5.37 3.55 -23.57
C ASP A 206 -3.94 3.21 -24.04
N VAL A 207 -3.43 3.85 -25.09
CA VAL A 207 -2.05 3.67 -25.54
C VAL A 207 -1.07 4.16 -24.48
N LEU A 208 -1.37 5.27 -23.83
CA LEU A 208 -0.56 5.84 -22.75
C LEU A 208 -0.54 4.92 -21.53
N ALA A 209 -1.73 4.45 -21.12
CA ALA A 209 -1.84 3.50 -20.00
C ALA A 209 -1.06 2.21 -20.27
N GLN A 210 -1.14 1.68 -21.50
CA GLN A 210 -0.37 0.50 -21.92
C GLN A 210 1.14 0.75 -21.95
N ALA A 211 1.60 1.94 -22.30
CA ALA A 211 3.02 2.29 -22.24
C ALA A 211 3.56 2.18 -20.81
N TYR A 212 2.81 2.74 -19.83
CA TYR A 212 3.13 2.60 -18.40
C TYR A 212 3.19 1.14 -17.97
N LEU A 213 2.12 0.38 -18.24
CA LEU A 213 2.00 -1.02 -17.82
C LEU A 213 3.12 -1.89 -18.39
N ARG A 214 3.46 -1.74 -19.66
CA ARG A 214 4.58 -2.48 -20.28
C ARG A 214 5.91 -2.19 -19.57
N GLU A 215 6.17 -0.92 -19.26
CA GLU A 215 7.43 -0.50 -18.67
C GLU A 215 7.61 -1.03 -17.24
N ILE A 216 6.58 -0.96 -16.39
CA ILE A 216 6.68 -1.42 -15.01
C ILE A 216 6.69 -2.95 -14.90
N THR A 217 5.88 -3.66 -15.72
CA THR A 217 5.82 -5.12 -15.68
C THR A 217 7.09 -5.77 -16.22
N ALA A 218 7.76 -5.14 -17.20
CA ALA A 218 9.08 -5.57 -17.66
C ALA A 218 10.16 -5.54 -16.54
N ARG A 219 9.87 -4.83 -15.43
CA ARG A 219 10.73 -4.73 -14.23
C ARG A 219 10.16 -5.47 -13.02
N HIS A 220 9.24 -6.41 -13.28
CA HIS A 220 8.60 -7.22 -12.25
C HIS A 220 7.79 -6.40 -11.20
N ALA A 221 7.42 -5.15 -11.51
CA ALA A 221 6.50 -4.39 -10.68
C ALA A 221 5.05 -4.62 -11.11
N ARG A 222 4.12 -4.43 -10.19
CA ARG A 222 2.67 -4.53 -10.42
C ARG A 222 2.04 -3.14 -10.34
N PRO A 223 1.00 -2.82 -11.13
CA PRO A 223 0.29 -1.56 -10.98
C PRO A 223 -0.48 -1.54 -9.65
N CYS A 224 -0.38 -0.43 -8.91
CA CYS A 224 -1.30 -0.11 -7.82
C CYS A 224 -2.54 0.57 -8.40
N HIS A 225 -2.33 1.64 -9.14
CA HIS A 225 -3.34 2.34 -9.94
C HIS A 225 -2.70 2.91 -11.20
N VAL A 226 -3.52 3.13 -12.23
CA VAL A 226 -3.10 3.75 -13.49
C VAL A 226 -4.22 4.68 -13.96
N MET A 227 -4.07 5.96 -13.71
CA MET A 227 -5.00 7.00 -14.13
C MET A 227 -4.30 7.91 -15.14
N VAL A 228 -4.56 7.69 -16.42
CA VAL A 228 -4.02 8.50 -17.52
C VAL A 228 -5.19 9.04 -18.33
N ASN A 229 -5.56 10.29 -18.08
CA ASN A 229 -6.75 10.90 -18.63
C ASN A 229 -6.43 12.21 -19.31
N ALA A 230 -7.07 12.50 -20.44
CA ALA A 230 -6.83 13.68 -21.25
C ALA A 230 -8.09 14.55 -21.46
N GLY A 231 -7.87 15.83 -21.66
CA GLY A 231 -8.91 16.81 -22.01
C GLY A 231 -9.92 17.08 -20.91
N PRO A 232 -11.14 17.53 -21.24
CA PRO A 232 -12.12 18.03 -20.26
C PRO A 232 -12.62 16.97 -19.25
N LYS A 233 -12.52 15.67 -19.59
CA LYS A 233 -12.93 14.57 -18.71
C LYS A 233 -11.81 14.07 -17.81
N SER A 234 -10.60 14.61 -17.91
CA SER A 234 -9.46 14.19 -17.09
C SER A 234 -9.61 14.48 -15.59
N ALA A 235 -10.69 15.16 -15.20
CA ALA A 235 -11.10 15.33 -13.81
C ALA A 235 -11.65 14.04 -13.16
N ALA A 236 -11.93 12.98 -13.94
CA ALA A 236 -12.39 11.70 -13.39
C ALA A 236 -11.31 11.07 -12.48
N LEU A 237 -11.73 10.61 -11.30
CA LEU A 237 -10.84 10.06 -10.27
C LEU A 237 -10.67 8.55 -10.35
N LEU A 238 -11.51 7.86 -11.12
CA LEU A 238 -11.40 6.42 -11.29
C LEU A 238 -10.45 6.09 -12.46
N PRO A 239 -9.83 4.92 -12.48
CA PRO A 239 -8.97 4.47 -13.58
C PRO A 239 -9.79 4.16 -14.84
N ALA A 240 -10.44 5.20 -15.36
CA ALA A 240 -11.26 5.16 -16.54
C ALA A 240 -10.58 5.98 -17.63
N TYR A 241 -9.72 5.35 -18.39
CA TYR A 241 -9.30 5.93 -19.65
C TYR A 241 -10.36 5.66 -20.72
N GLU A 242 -10.75 6.69 -21.42
CA GLU A 242 -11.69 6.58 -22.51
C GLU A 242 -10.95 6.05 -23.75
N ARG A 243 -11.16 4.78 -24.10
CA ARG A 243 -10.47 4.13 -25.22
C ARG A 243 -10.68 4.82 -26.58
N SER A 244 -11.76 5.57 -26.72
CA SER A 244 -12.09 6.32 -27.93
C SER A 244 -11.52 7.74 -27.95
N TYR A 245 -11.22 8.34 -26.77
CA TYR A 245 -10.72 9.71 -26.72
C TYR A 245 -9.33 9.82 -27.35
N ARG A 246 -9.17 10.81 -28.22
CA ARG A 246 -7.89 11.14 -28.86
C ARG A 246 -7.42 12.50 -28.35
N ILE A 247 -6.22 12.55 -27.87
CA ILE A 247 -5.56 13.76 -27.39
C ILE A 247 -5.56 14.83 -28.49
N LYS A 248 -5.85 16.06 -28.12
CA LYS A 248 -5.89 17.22 -29.02
C LYS A 248 -4.87 18.27 -28.58
N LYS A 249 -4.44 19.13 -29.53
CA LYS A 249 -3.70 20.34 -29.16
C LYS A 249 -4.56 21.21 -28.25
N GLY A 250 -3.97 21.71 -27.17
CA GLY A 250 -4.67 22.49 -26.14
C GLY A 250 -5.29 21.63 -25.01
N ASP A 251 -5.16 20.31 -25.07
CA ASP A 251 -5.52 19.45 -23.95
C ASP A 251 -4.46 19.49 -22.85
N THR A 252 -4.88 19.10 -21.66
CA THR A 252 -4.00 18.63 -20.60
C THR A 252 -4.17 17.12 -20.45
N VAL A 253 -3.08 16.42 -20.17
CA VAL A 253 -3.08 15.02 -19.81
C VAL A 253 -2.70 14.94 -18.32
N ARG A 254 -3.60 14.40 -17.50
CA ARG A 254 -3.31 14.04 -16.12
C ARG A 254 -2.79 12.62 -16.08
N ILE A 255 -1.62 12.45 -15.53
CA ILE A 255 -0.99 11.16 -15.29
C ILE A 255 -0.88 11.02 -13.78
N ASP A 256 -1.49 9.98 -13.23
CA ASP A 256 -1.52 9.69 -11.81
C ASP A 256 -1.38 8.18 -11.68
N VAL A 257 -0.18 7.74 -11.30
CA VAL A 257 0.26 6.35 -11.46
C VAL A 257 1.07 5.87 -10.27
N GLY A 258 0.74 4.66 -9.83
CA GLY A 258 1.45 3.97 -8.77
C GLY A 258 1.82 2.55 -9.15
N CYS A 259 2.97 2.09 -8.69
CA CYS A 259 3.35 0.69 -8.80
C CYS A 259 3.86 0.11 -7.49
N GLU A 260 3.75 -1.20 -7.38
CA GLU A 260 4.27 -1.99 -6.27
C GLU A 260 5.47 -2.81 -6.76
N PHE A 261 6.56 -2.72 -6.03
CA PHE A 261 7.74 -3.56 -6.20
C PHE A 261 8.13 -4.19 -4.87
N LYS A 262 8.25 -5.53 -4.84
CA LYS A 262 8.58 -6.29 -3.62
C LYS A 262 7.71 -5.91 -2.41
N GLY A 263 6.39 -5.81 -2.62
CA GLY A 263 5.42 -5.52 -1.58
C GLY A 263 5.33 -4.05 -1.15
N TYR A 264 6.10 -3.14 -1.76
CA TYR A 264 6.08 -1.71 -1.41
C TYR A 264 5.69 -0.84 -2.61
N CYS A 265 4.80 0.10 -2.33
CA CYS A 265 4.23 1.02 -3.31
C CYS A 265 5.11 2.25 -3.55
N SER A 266 4.84 2.91 -4.65
CA SER A 266 5.26 4.27 -4.97
C SER A 266 4.13 4.95 -5.72
N ASP A 267 4.06 6.27 -5.60
CA ASP A 267 3.01 7.08 -6.19
C ASP A 267 3.57 8.39 -6.75
N VAL A 268 3.06 8.83 -7.88
CA VAL A 268 3.47 10.08 -8.52
C VAL A 268 2.42 10.57 -9.49
N SER A 269 2.15 11.87 -9.49
CA SER A 269 1.27 12.44 -10.50
C SER A 269 1.81 13.69 -11.18
N ARG A 270 1.42 13.88 -12.45
CA ARG A 270 1.79 15.05 -13.28
C ARG A 270 0.65 15.49 -14.17
N THR A 271 0.63 16.78 -14.43
CA THR A 271 -0.16 17.36 -15.51
C THR A 271 0.75 17.78 -16.66
N VAL A 272 0.42 17.30 -17.85
CA VAL A 272 1.16 17.59 -19.09
C VAL A 272 0.30 18.47 -20.00
N SER A 273 0.85 19.57 -20.50
CA SER A 273 0.22 20.42 -21.51
C SER A 273 0.57 19.95 -22.91
N VAL A 274 -0.42 19.76 -23.78
CA VAL A 274 -0.22 19.34 -25.19
C VAL A 274 -0.31 20.57 -26.09
N GLY A 275 0.84 21.17 -26.36
CA GLY A 275 0.93 22.47 -27.04
C GLY A 275 0.35 23.60 -26.18
N ARG A 276 -0.04 24.71 -26.83
CA ARG A 276 -0.57 25.87 -26.10
C ARG A 276 -1.95 25.60 -25.51
N VAL A 277 -2.05 25.55 -24.19
CA VAL A 277 -3.31 25.43 -23.43
C VAL A 277 -3.94 26.82 -23.16
N SER A 278 -5.22 26.85 -22.75
CA SER A 278 -5.91 28.07 -22.36
C SER A 278 -5.27 28.79 -21.16
N GLU A 279 -5.51 30.09 -20.99
CA GLU A 279 -4.98 30.84 -19.83
C GLU A 279 -5.56 30.31 -18.51
N GLU A 280 -6.81 29.88 -18.54
CA GLU A 280 -7.44 29.23 -17.38
C GLU A 280 -6.68 27.97 -16.94
N LYS A 281 -6.38 27.04 -17.88
CA LYS A 281 -5.59 25.84 -17.61
C LYS A 281 -4.19 26.17 -17.09
N ARG A 282 -3.52 27.16 -17.72
CA ARG A 282 -2.20 27.63 -17.26
C ARG A 282 -2.25 28.18 -15.83
N ARG A 283 -3.28 28.96 -15.49
CA ARG A 283 -3.49 29.48 -14.13
C ARG A 283 -3.64 28.34 -13.13
N ILE A 284 -4.43 27.30 -13.45
CA ILE A 284 -4.63 26.13 -12.59
C ILE A 284 -3.32 25.36 -12.40
N ILE A 285 -2.61 25.04 -13.47
CA ILE A 285 -1.32 24.34 -13.41
C ILE A 285 -0.33 25.12 -12.53
N ARG A 286 -0.19 26.44 -12.74
CA ARG A 286 0.70 27.28 -11.93
C ARG A 286 0.31 27.29 -10.46
N ALA A 287 -0.98 27.42 -10.16
CA ALA A 287 -1.46 27.47 -8.78
C ALA A 287 -1.24 26.15 -8.04
N THR A 288 -1.63 25.02 -8.65
CA THR A 288 -1.43 23.70 -8.06
C THR A 288 0.05 23.34 -7.92
N THR A 289 0.86 23.54 -8.96
CA THR A 289 2.31 23.31 -8.88
C THR A 289 2.97 24.18 -7.81
N ARG A 290 2.58 25.46 -7.68
CA ARG A 290 3.13 26.34 -6.64
C ARG A 290 2.74 25.87 -5.25
N GLY A 291 1.50 25.44 -5.05
CA GLY A 291 1.04 24.87 -3.78
C GLY A 291 1.92 23.71 -3.32
N TYR A 292 2.17 22.76 -4.23
CA TYR A 292 3.08 21.63 -3.98
C TYR A 292 4.51 22.10 -3.69
N VAL A 293 5.11 22.92 -4.56
CA VAL A 293 6.53 23.34 -4.44
C VAL A 293 6.80 24.10 -3.14
N GLU A 294 5.88 24.95 -2.71
CA GLU A 294 6.06 25.69 -1.45
C GLU A 294 5.80 24.79 -0.24
N ALA A 295 4.82 23.87 -0.31
CA ALA A 295 4.57 22.89 0.74
C ALA A 295 5.78 21.94 0.92
N GLU A 296 6.40 21.49 -0.17
CA GLU A 296 7.61 20.66 -0.15
C GLU A 296 8.74 21.28 0.67
N LYS A 297 8.95 22.60 0.55
CA LYS A 297 10.02 23.32 1.28
C LYS A 297 9.82 23.34 2.80
N MET A 298 8.61 23.07 3.28
CA MET A 298 8.33 23.03 4.72
C MET A 298 8.69 21.67 5.35
N LEU A 299 8.87 20.62 4.55
CA LEU A 299 8.99 19.24 5.01
C LEU A 299 10.24 19.04 5.88
N ARG A 300 10.01 18.67 7.13
CA ARG A 300 11.04 18.33 8.12
C ARG A 300 10.40 17.59 9.30
N PRO A 301 11.18 16.88 10.11
CA PRO A 301 10.68 16.32 11.37
C PRO A 301 10.11 17.41 12.28
N GLY A 302 9.06 17.07 13.03
CA GLY A 302 8.39 17.98 13.96
C GLY A 302 7.41 18.96 13.33
N LEU A 303 7.28 19.00 11.98
CA LEU A 303 6.26 19.82 11.34
C LEU A 303 4.86 19.26 11.65
N PRO A 304 3.94 20.04 12.27
CA PRO A 304 2.55 19.62 12.42
C PRO A 304 1.88 19.42 11.06
N ILE A 305 1.27 18.26 10.86
CA ILE A 305 0.66 17.90 9.57
C ILE A 305 -0.45 18.87 9.17
N ARG A 306 -1.27 19.31 10.14
CA ARG A 306 -2.31 20.33 9.91
C ARG A 306 -1.76 21.67 9.39
N ASP A 307 -0.53 22.02 9.77
CA ASP A 307 0.09 23.28 9.33
C ASP A 307 0.59 23.15 7.89
N LEU A 308 1.14 21.99 7.51
CA LEU A 308 1.45 21.66 6.12
C LEU A 308 0.20 21.75 5.24
N TYR A 309 -0.93 21.14 5.66
CA TYR A 309 -2.20 21.22 4.96
C TYR A 309 -2.66 22.66 4.75
N ARG A 310 -2.74 23.44 5.85
CA ARG A 310 -3.18 24.83 5.80
C ARG A 310 -2.33 25.69 4.88
N PHE A 311 -1.01 25.49 4.96
CA PHE A 311 -0.06 26.22 4.13
C PHE A 311 -0.22 25.86 2.65
N ALA A 312 -0.30 24.59 2.29
CA ALA A 312 -0.49 24.12 0.92
C ALA A 312 -1.79 24.72 0.31
N VAL A 313 -2.91 24.58 1.01
CA VAL A 313 -4.22 25.10 0.56
C VAL A 313 -4.18 26.62 0.41
N SER A 314 -3.65 27.35 1.40
CA SER A 314 -3.58 28.83 1.32
C SER A 314 -2.66 29.31 0.18
N THR A 315 -1.60 28.57 -0.10
CA THR A 315 -0.68 28.86 -1.21
C THR A 315 -1.37 28.68 -2.56
N VAL A 316 -2.12 27.62 -2.76
CA VAL A 316 -2.89 27.42 -4.01
C VAL A 316 -3.93 28.53 -4.19
N ARG A 317 -4.64 28.89 -3.11
CA ARG A 317 -5.64 29.99 -3.14
C ARG A 317 -5.01 31.31 -3.55
N SER A 318 -3.91 31.69 -2.93
CA SER A 318 -3.20 32.95 -3.24
C SER A 318 -2.54 32.94 -4.62
N ALA A 319 -2.25 31.74 -5.17
CA ALA A 319 -1.67 31.58 -6.50
C ALA A 319 -2.68 31.67 -7.65
N GLY A 320 -3.97 31.90 -7.36
CA GLY A 320 -4.98 32.15 -8.38
C GLY A 320 -6.19 31.24 -8.40
N LEU A 321 -6.36 30.40 -7.37
CA LEU A 321 -7.53 29.54 -7.19
C LEU A 321 -8.17 29.79 -5.81
N PRO A 322 -8.86 30.95 -5.62
CA PRO A 322 -9.35 31.35 -4.29
C PRO A 322 -10.31 30.37 -3.64
N ASP A 323 -11.04 29.61 -4.45
CA ASP A 323 -12.02 28.59 -3.99
C ASP A 323 -11.43 27.18 -3.89
N PHE A 324 -10.09 27.05 -3.88
CA PHE A 324 -9.45 25.75 -3.77
C PHE A 324 -9.74 25.09 -2.44
N GLU A 325 -10.25 23.86 -2.51
CA GLU A 325 -10.54 23.01 -1.35
C GLU A 325 -10.10 21.58 -1.62
N ARG A 326 -9.59 20.91 -0.56
CA ARG A 326 -9.24 19.51 -0.59
C ARG A 326 -9.49 18.87 0.78
N SER A 327 -9.82 17.58 0.82
CA SER A 327 -9.91 16.80 2.05
C SER A 327 -8.54 16.59 2.68
N ASN A 328 -7.53 16.30 1.85
CA ASN A 328 -6.13 16.14 2.24
C ASN A 328 -5.20 16.78 1.21
N VAL A 329 -3.94 16.92 1.55
CA VAL A 329 -2.86 17.32 0.64
C VAL A 329 -1.78 16.23 0.54
N GLY A 330 -2.20 14.99 0.72
CA GLY A 330 -1.38 13.80 0.63
C GLY A 330 -1.64 12.79 1.74
N HIS A 331 -0.84 11.75 1.76
CA HIS A 331 -1.00 10.58 2.62
C HIS A 331 0.34 9.89 2.88
N GLY A 332 0.40 9.02 3.89
CA GLY A 332 1.49 8.06 4.04
C GLY A 332 1.48 7.03 2.92
N LEU A 333 2.60 6.37 2.72
CA LEU A 333 2.78 5.36 1.68
C LEU A 333 3.73 4.28 2.18
N GLY A 334 3.49 3.04 1.79
CA GLY A 334 4.31 1.89 2.19
C GLY A 334 3.91 0.61 1.48
N VAL A 335 3.34 -0.35 2.20
CA VAL A 335 2.77 -1.58 1.62
C VAL A 335 1.43 -1.34 0.93
N GLU A 336 0.80 -0.22 1.24
CA GLU A 336 -0.37 0.32 0.53
C GLU A 336 -0.01 1.68 -0.08
N VAL A 337 -0.74 2.08 -1.10
CA VAL A 337 -0.57 3.41 -1.72
C VAL A 337 -0.96 4.49 -0.72
N GLU A 338 -2.08 4.32 -0.03
CA GLU A 338 -2.58 5.22 0.99
C GLU A 338 -2.47 4.58 2.37
N GLU A 339 -1.60 5.12 3.22
CA GLU A 339 -1.40 4.75 4.62
C GLU A 339 -1.48 5.99 5.53
N LEU A 340 -1.47 5.77 6.84
CA LEU A 340 -1.23 6.86 7.78
C LEU A 340 0.21 7.42 7.64
N PRO A 341 0.39 8.73 7.90
CA PRO A 341 -0.62 9.71 8.28
C PRO A 341 -1.40 10.25 7.07
N GLU A 342 -2.66 10.64 7.28
CA GLU A 342 -3.38 11.48 6.31
C GLU A 342 -3.01 12.95 6.51
N LEU A 343 -2.64 13.65 5.42
CA LEU A 343 -2.23 15.05 5.50
C LEU A 343 -3.45 15.99 5.44
N THR A 344 -4.21 16.03 6.55
CA THR A 344 -5.50 16.76 6.65
C THR A 344 -5.44 17.96 7.59
N ALA A 345 -6.49 18.79 7.54
CA ALA A 345 -6.66 19.92 8.45
C ALA A 345 -6.85 19.50 9.93
N GLN A 346 -7.34 18.29 10.16
CA GLN A 346 -7.67 17.73 11.48
C GLN A 346 -6.55 16.88 12.07
N ALA A 347 -5.48 16.61 11.31
CA ALA A 347 -4.37 15.81 11.79
C ALA A 347 -3.76 16.41 13.08
N SER A 348 -3.59 15.57 14.08
CA SER A 348 -2.97 15.91 15.36
C SER A 348 -1.47 15.58 15.39
N GLU A 349 -1.02 14.77 14.44
CA GLU A 349 0.32 14.23 14.35
C GLU A 349 1.30 15.25 13.78
N THR A 350 2.57 14.98 14.01
CA THR A 350 3.69 15.69 13.37
C THR A 350 4.43 14.74 12.43
N LEU A 351 5.11 15.29 11.43
CA LEU A 351 6.02 14.51 10.61
C LEU A 351 7.19 14.01 11.45
N GLU A 352 7.53 12.74 11.29
CA GLU A 352 8.64 12.09 11.98
C GLU A 352 9.67 11.56 10.97
N ARG A 353 10.92 11.46 11.42
CA ARG A 353 11.98 10.82 10.63
C ARG A 353 11.53 9.42 10.18
N ASN A 354 11.88 9.09 8.92
CA ASN A 354 11.54 7.84 8.27
C ASN A 354 10.04 7.63 7.98
N MET A 355 9.20 8.65 8.14
CA MET A 355 7.93 8.67 7.44
C MET A 355 8.20 8.76 5.93
N VAL A 356 7.45 8.00 5.16
CA VAL A 356 7.34 8.14 3.70
C VAL A 356 5.92 8.57 3.40
N ILE A 357 5.80 9.71 2.76
CA ILE A 357 4.52 10.36 2.47
C ILE A 357 4.46 10.78 1.00
N ASN A 358 3.28 10.84 0.45
CA ASN A 358 3.00 11.60 -0.76
C ASN A 358 2.50 12.99 -0.39
N VAL A 359 2.92 14.00 -1.14
CA VAL A 359 2.44 15.37 -1.01
C VAL A 359 1.87 15.80 -2.35
N GLU A 360 0.64 16.30 -2.35
CA GLU A 360 -0.09 16.67 -3.57
C GLU A 360 -0.97 17.91 -3.38
N THR A 361 -1.21 18.64 -4.47
CA THR A 361 -2.17 19.73 -4.53
C THR A 361 -3.02 19.64 -5.80
N SER A 362 -3.71 18.52 -5.95
CA SER A 362 -4.50 18.21 -7.14
C SER A 362 -5.81 19.00 -7.19
N TYR A 363 -6.27 19.36 -8.41
CA TYR A 363 -7.50 20.08 -8.66
C TYR A 363 -8.29 19.42 -9.78
N TYR A 364 -9.59 19.27 -9.59
CA TYR A 364 -10.46 18.55 -10.52
C TYR A 364 -11.66 19.40 -10.88
N SER A 365 -11.86 19.69 -12.17
CA SER A 365 -12.99 20.44 -12.68
C SER A 365 -13.51 19.84 -13.99
N PHE A 366 -14.68 19.19 -13.92
CA PHE A 366 -15.30 18.64 -15.13
C PHE A 366 -15.59 19.75 -16.15
N GLY A 367 -15.23 19.48 -17.40
CA GLY A 367 -15.30 20.48 -18.49
C GLY A 367 -14.01 21.26 -18.72
N ILE A 368 -13.13 21.38 -17.70
CA ILE A 368 -11.80 22.01 -17.80
C ILE A 368 -10.72 20.93 -17.82
N GLY A 369 -10.69 20.06 -16.83
CA GLY A 369 -9.75 18.96 -16.70
C GLY A 369 -9.37 18.63 -15.26
N GLY A 370 -8.51 17.62 -15.10
CA GLY A 370 -7.81 17.27 -13.87
C GLY A 370 -6.37 17.75 -13.93
N PHE A 371 -5.89 18.24 -12.79
CA PHE A 371 -4.55 18.84 -12.65
C PHE A 371 -3.92 18.30 -11.37
N SER A 372 -2.71 17.76 -11.47
CA SER A 372 -1.99 17.20 -10.34
C SER A 372 -0.49 17.42 -10.43
N CYS A 373 0.11 17.58 -9.27
CA CYS A 373 1.56 17.58 -9.08
C CYS A 373 1.80 16.92 -7.72
N GLU A 374 2.50 15.79 -7.72
CA GLU A 374 2.67 14.92 -6.57
C GLU A 374 4.01 14.20 -6.61
N GLU A 375 4.61 14.02 -5.45
CA GLU A 375 5.85 13.25 -5.26
C GLU A 375 5.79 12.39 -4.00
N THR A 376 6.42 11.23 -4.07
CA THR A 376 6.76 10.44 -2.88
C THR A 376 8.00 11.01 -2.21
N VAL A 377 7.91 11.27 -0.92
CA VAL A 377 8.94 11.95 -0.11
C VAL A 377 9.24 11.13 1.14
N ARG A 378 10.53 10.98 1.48
CA ARG A 378 10.99 10.50 2.80
C ARG A 378 11.33 11.68 3.70
N ILE A 379 10.88 11.67 4.94
CA ILE A 379 11.33 12.61 5.98
C ILE A 379 12.65 12.10 6.55
N THR A 380 13.70 12.91 6.48
CA THR A 380 15.04 12.59 6.98
C THR A 380 15.28 13.11 8.41
N GLU A 381 16.51 13.12 8.88
CA GLU A 381 16.85 13.63 10.22
C GLU A 381 16.50 15.12 10.42
N ASN A 382 16.76 15.95 9.40
CA ASN A 382 16.61 17.42 9.50
C ASN A 382 15.86 18.03 8.31
N SER A 383 15.51 17.23 7.31
CA SER A 383 14.95 17.68 6.03
C SER A 383 14.11 16.56 5.39
N TYR A 384 14.13 16.44 4.08
CA TYR A 384 13.46 15.40 3.30
C TYR A 384 14.29 14.96 2.10
N ASP A 385 13.97 13.78 1.56
CA ASP A 385 14.46 13.25 0.29
C ASP A 385 13.30 13.00 -0.66
N LEU A 386 13.37 13.48 -1.90
CA LEU A 386 12.44 13.07 -2.96
C LEU A 386 12.81 11.67 -3.45
N LEU A 387 11.87 10.74 -3.34
CA LEU A 387 12.00 9.38 -3.86
C LEU A 387 11.57 9.29 -5.32
N THR A 388 10.54 10.04 -5.71
CA THR A 388 10.18 10.29 -7.11
C THR A 388 10.68 11.68 -7.48
N ARG A 389 11.30 11.82 -8.65
CA ARG A 389 11.83 13.10 -9.14
C ARG A 389 11.62 13.22 -10.63
N LEU A 390 10.79 14.19 -11.02
CA LEU A 390 10.54 14.54 -12.41
C LEU A 390 10.25 16.05 -12.51
N GLU A 391 10.33 16.60 -13.71
CA GLU A 391 9.92 18.00 -13.99
C GLU A 391 8.48 18.21 -13.51
N ARG A 392 8.23 19.33 -12.80
CA ARG A 392 6.92 19.63 -12.20
C ARG A 392 5.92 20.23 -13.17
N VAL A 393 6.41 20.93 -14.19
CA VAL A 393 5.63 21.45 -15.31
C VAL A 393 6.17 20.84 -16.59
N ILE A 394 5.32 20.18 -17.36
CA ILE A 394 5.68 19.50 -18.60
C ILE A 394 4.83 20.05 -19.74
N GLU A 395 5.49 20.59 -20.75
CA GLU A 395 4.88 21.11 -21.97
C GLU A 395 5.43 20.32 -23.16
N LEU A 396 4.56 19.72 -23.96
CA LEU A 396 4.88 18.88 -25.14
C LEU A 396 4.25 19.45 -26.43
#